data_9c68d906d87c1f05de2939968d6dd4ab
#
_entry.id   9c68d906d87c1f05de2939968d6dd4ab
#
_cell.length_a   1.000
_cell.length_b   1.000
_cell.length_c   1.000
_cell.angle_alpha   90.00
_cell.angle_beta   90.00
_cell.angle_gamma   90.00
#
_symmetry.space_group_name_H-M   'P 1'
#
loop_
_entity.id
_entity.type
_entity.pdbx_description
1 polymer ?
#
loop_
_entity_poly.entity_id
_entity_poly.type
_entity_poly.pdbx_seq_one_letter_code
_entity_poly.pdbx_strand_id
1 'polypeptide(L)'
;MAAIRERYLRDTLPVRLVGLAANLSRIKSFSAHEASRDAVESLIDESKYFIEWTAADAETQTAAELVDLQIQLSQWQYNWVHIWTDPVQRCQIAEASNIWSKRVLELSGLLKS
;
A
#
# COMPACT_ATOMS: atom_id res chain seq x y z
N MET A 1 -7.20 15.10 5.25
CA MET A 1 -7.28 14.15 4.11
C MET A 1 -7.84 14.75 2.83
N ALA A 2 -8.72 15.75 2.88
CA ALA A 2 -9.29 16.36 1.67
C ALA A 2 -8.24 16.90 0.70
N ALA A 3 -7.23 17.62 1.20
CA ALA A 3 -6.16 18.16 0.34
C ALA A 3 -5.28 17.07 -0.29
N ILE A 4 -5.02 15.99 0.45
CA ILE A 4 -4.27 14.84 -0.05
C ILE A 4 -5.09 14.11 -1.12
N ARG A 5 -6.38 13.92 -0.87
CA ARG A 5 -7.29 13.29 -1.81
C ARG A 5 -7.36 14.06 -3.13
N GLU A 6 -7.55 15.39 -3.05
CA GLU A 6 -7.62 16.25 -4.23
C GLU A 6 -6.35 16.16 -5.07
N ARG A 7 -5.19 16.22 -4.41
CA ARG A 7 -3.90 16.14 -5.07
C ARG A 7 -3.69 14.78 -5.73
N TYR A 8 -4.04 13.70 -5.02
CA TYR A 8 -3.93 12.35 -5.53
C TYR A 8 -4.83 12.13 -6.75
N LEU A 9 -6.06 12.63 -6.72
CA LEU A 9 -7.02 12.46 -7.80
C LEU A 9 -6.71 13.31 -9.04
N ARG A 10 -5.83 14.31 -8.95
CA ARG A 10 -5.36 15.05 -10.12
C ARG A 10 -4.46 14.21 -11.00
N ASP A 11 -3.80 13.22 -10.44
CA ASP A 11 -2.90 12.35 -11.19
C ASP A 11 -3.70 11.35 -12.02
N THR A 12 -3.11 10.92 -13.14
CA THR A 12 -3.67 9.85 -13.94
C THR A 12 -3.66 8.55 -13.15
N LEU A 13 -4.48 7.60 -13.57
CA LEU A 13 -4.56 6.29 -12.90
C LEU A 13 -3.20 5.61 -12.79
N PRO A 14 -2.37 5.50 -13.86
CA PRO A 14 -1.04 4.90 -13.73
C PRO A 14 -0.17 5.60 -12.68
N VAL A 15 -0.18 6.92 -12.62
CA VAL A 15 0.61 7.69 -11.65
C VAL A 15 0.11 7.44 -10.22
N ARG A 16 -1.20 7.34 -10.03
CA ARG A 16 -1.76 6.98 -8.71
C ARG A 16 -1.27 5.61 -8.25
N LEU A 17 -1.23 4.64 -9.15
CA LEU A 17 -0.74 3.30 -8.83
C LEU A 17 0.74 3.31 -8.45
N VAL A 18 1.55 4.13 -9.14
CA VAL A 18 2.96 4.30 -8.76
C VAL A 18 3.08 4.90 -7.36
N GLY A 19 2.22 5.86 -7.01
CA GLY A 19 2.17 6.44 -5.65
C GLY A 19 1.85 5.40 -4.59
N LEU A 20 0.90 4.52 -4.86
CA LEU A 20 0.57 3.41 -3.97
C LEU A 20 1.76 2.44 -3.82
N ALA A 21 2.39 2.08 -4.93
CA ALA A 21 3.56 1.21 -4.92
C ALA A 21 4.71 1.81 -4.09
N ALA A 22 4.92 3.13 -4.20
CA ALA A 22 5.93 3.83 -3.40
C ALA A 22 5.62 3.74 -1.91
N ASN A 23 4.36 3.88 -1.51
CA ASN A 23 3.96 3.70 -0.10
C ASN A 23 4.27 2.29 0.39
N LEU A 24 3.95 1.27 -0.41
CA LEU A 24 4.23 -0.12 -0.06
C LEU A 24 5.73 -0.38 0.07
N SER A 25 6.54 0.23 -0.80
CA SER A 25 8.00 0.15 -0.71
C SER A 25 8.52 0.78 0.58
N ARG A 26 7.93 1.90 1.02
CA ARG A 26 8.29 2.53 2.29
C ARG A 26 7.89 1.67 3.48
N ILE A 27 6.73 1.01 3.43
CA ILE A 27 6.32 0.06 4.47
C ILE A 27 7.37 -1.03 4.61
N LYS A 28 7.83 -1.60 3.49
CA LYS A 28 8.92 -2.58 3.49
C LYS A 28 10.15 -2.05 4.21
N SER A 29 10.63 -0.86 3.81
CA SER A 29 11.87 -0.30 4.33
C SER A 29 11.78 0.03 5.82
N PHE A 30 10.69 0.64 6.24
CA PHE A 30 10.52 1.07 7.63
C PHE A 30 10.21 -0.09 8.57
N SER A 31 9.65 -1.19 8.06
CA SER A 31 9.35 -2.36 8.88
C SER A 31 10.59 -3.08 9.40
N ALA A 32 11.77 -2.77 8.86
CA ALA A 32 13.02 -3.28 9.36
C ALA A 32 13.41 -2.68 10.74
N HIS A 33 12.82 -1.54 11.11
CA HIS A 33 13.15 -0.80 12.32
C HIS A 33 11.96 -0.73 13.26
N GLU A 34 12.10 -1.31 14.45
CA GLU A 34 11.05 -1.34 15.46
C GLU A 34 10.56 0.08 15.82
N ALA A 35 11.46 1.05 15.85
CA ALA A 35 11.13 2.44 16.17
C ALA A 35 10.25 3.13 15.13
N SER A 36 10.08 2.54 13.95
CA SER A 36 9.28 3.10 12.86
C SER A 36 7.79 2.72 12.90
N ARG A 37 7.32 2.18 14.01
CA ARG A 37 5.94 1.70 14.16
C ARG A 37 4.90 2.70 13.67
N ASP A 38 4.96 3.94 14.15
CA ASP A 38 3.96 4.95 13.82
C ASP A 38 4.01 5.35 12.35
N ALA A 39 5.21 5.40 11.77
CA ALA A 39 5.38 5.70 10.36
C ALA A 39 4.76 4.59 9.47
N VAL A 40 4.97 3.33 9.83
CA VAL A 40 4.41 2.20 9.08
C VAL A 40 2.88 2.18 9.22
N GLU A 41 2.36 2.40 10.41
CA GLU A 41 0.92 2.46 10.64
C GLU A 41 0.26 3.55 9.79
N SER A 42 0.87 4.73 9.73
CA SER A 42 0.38 5.84 8.91
C SER A 42 0.43 5.51 7.42
N LEU A 43 1.47 4.82 6.96
CA LEU A 43 1.59 4.41 5.56
C LEU A 43 0.53 3.37 5.18
N ILE A 44 0.23 2.45 6.07
CA ILE A 44 -0.84 1.47 5.86
C ILE A 44 -2.18 2.19 5.70
N ASP A 45 -2.46 3.13 6.59
CA ASP A 45 -3.70 3.90 6.56
C ASP A 45 -3.82 4.72 5.27
N GLU A 46 -2.78 5.43 4.89
CA GLU A 46 -2.76 6.21 3.65
C GLU A 46 -2.91 5.32 2.41
N SER A 47 -2.25 4.17 2.41
CA SER A 47 -2.36 3.22 1.31
C SER A 47 -3.78 2.70 1.12
N LYS A 48 -4.52 2.49 2.21
CA LYS A 48 -5.92 2.10 2.13
C LYS A 48 -6.78 3.18 1.49
N TYR A 49 -6.53 4.46 1.81
CA TYR A 49 -7.20 5.57 1.14
C TYR A 49 -6.86 5.63 -0.35
N PHE A 50 -5.60 5.45 -0.71
CA PHE A 50 -5.19 5.42 -2.11
C PHE A 50 -5.91 4.34 -2.90
N ILE A 51 -6.08 3.15 -2.31
CA ILE A 51 -6.82 2.06 -2.92
C ILE A 51 -8.29 2.45 -3.11
N GLU A 52 -8.91 2.99 -2.08
CA GLU A 52 -10.31 3.41 -2.14
C GLU A 52 -10.54 4.42 -3.25
N TRP A 53 -9.65 5.41 -3.38
CA TRP A 53 -9.78 6.46 -4.39
C TRP A 53 -9.41 5.99 -5.80
N THR A 54 -8.70 4.88 -5.94
CA THR A 54 -8.22 4.37 -7.23
C THR A 54 -9.10 3.25 -7.79
N ALA A 55 -9.58 2.36 -6.93
CA ALA A 55 -10.31 1.17 -7.36
C ALA A 55 -11.57 1.50 -8.16
N ALA A 56 -12.24 2.61 -7.81
CA ALA A 56 -13.46 3.04 -8.50
C ALA A 56 -13.21 3.40 -9.98
N ASP A 57 -12.01 3.86 -10.29
CA ASP A 57 -11.63 4.31 -11.64
C ASP A 57 -10.84 3.26 -12.42
N ALA A 58 -10.48 2.14 -11.78
CA ALA A 58 -9.70 1.09 -12.40
C ALA A 58 -10.58 0.08 -13.14
N GLU A 59 -10.00 -0.61 -14.12
CA GLU A 59 -10.71 -1.72 -14.74
C GLU A 59 -10.98 -2.82 -13.71
N THR A 60 -11.96 -3.66 -13.97
CA THR A 60 -12.49 -4.65 -13.03
C THR A 60 -11.40 -5.55 -12.42
N GLN A 61 -10.49 -6.05 -13.26
CA GLN A 61 -9.45 -6.96 -12.77
C GLN A 61 -8.44 -6.24 -11.86
N THR A 62 -8.02 -5.06 -12.24
CA THR A 62 -7.13 -4.24 -11.40
C THR A 62 -7.81 -3.88 -10.08
N ALA A 63 -9.07 -3.47 -10.14
CA ALA A 63 -9.84 -3.17 -8.92
C ALA A 63 -9.93 -4.37 -7.99
N ALA A 64 -10.13 -5.56 -8.53
CA ALA A 64 -10.20 -6.79 -7.73
C ALA A 64 -8.88 -7.05 -6.98
N GLU A 65 -7.74 -6.86 -7.65
CA GLU A 65 -6.43 -7.02 -7.01
C GLU A 65 -6.19 -5.97 -5.93
N LEU A 66 -6.63 -4.72 -6.17
CA LEU A 66 -6.52 -3.65 -5.17
C LEU A 66 -7.37 -3.96 -3.93
N VAL A 67 -8.54 -4.57 -4.12
CA VAL A 67 -9.38 -5.01 -3.00
C VAL A 67 -8.68 -6.09 -2.18
N ASP A 68 -8.01 -7.04 -2.83
CA ASP A 68 -7.23 -8.06 -2.13
C ASP A 68 -6.14 -7.43 -1.28
N LEU A 69 -5.43 -6.45 -1.82
CA LEU A 69 -4.42 -5.70 -1.07
C LEU A 69 -5.06 -4.97 0.12
N GLN A 70 -6.20 -4.33 -0.07
CA GLN A 70 -6.89 -3.61 1.00
C GLN A 70 -7.29 -4.54 2.14
N ILE A 71 -7.75 -5.74 1.82
CA ILE A 71 -8.06 -6.77 2.82
C ILE A 71 -6.82 -7.11 3.63
N GLN A 72 -5.69 -7.32 2.95
CA GLN A 72 -4.42 -7.61 3.61
C GLN A 72 -3.99 -6.49 4.56
N LEU A 73 -4.05 -5.24 4.10
CA LEU A 73 -3.70 -4.07 4.92
C LEU A 73 -4.62 -3.95 6.14
N SER A 74 -5.92 -4.22 5.95
CA SER A 74 -6.90 -4.19 7.04
C SER A 74 -6.64 -5.27 8.08
N GLN A 75 -6.24 -6.47 7.64
CA GLN A 75 -5.86 -7.55 8.55
C GLN A 75 -4.65 -7.16 9.38
N TRP A 76 -3.65 -6.50 8.79
CA TRP A 76 -2.49 -6.01 9.53
C TRP A 76 -2.89 -4.97 10.56
N GLN A 77 -3.77 -4.04 10.23
CA GLN A 77 -4.26 -3.05 11.19
C GLN A 77 -5.01 -3.68 12.34
N TYR A 78 -5.84 -4.66 12.06
CA TYR A 78 -6.62 -5.37 13.08
C TYR A 78 -5.72 -6.08 14.09
N ASN A 79 -4.62 -6.67 13.63
CA ASN A 79 -3.68 -7.42 14.46
C ASN A 79 -2.41 -6.63 14.82
N TRP A 80 -2.46 -5.30 14.70
CA TRP A 80 -1.26 -4.46 14.67
C TRP A 80 -0.31 -4.65 15.85
N VAL A 81 -0.82 -4.67 17.07
CA VAL A 81 0.03 -4.80 18.26
C VAL A 81 0.79 -6.12 18.25
N HIS A 82 0.12 -7.21 17.90
CA HIS A 82 0.75 -8.52 17.85
C HIS A 82 1.78 -8.63 16.73
N ILE A 83 1.47 -8.04 15.57
CA ILE A 83 2.37 -8.06 14.41
C ILE A 83 3.62 -7.25 14.70
N TRP A 84 3.46 -6.04 15.20
CA TRP A 84 4.60 -5.14 15.33
C TRP A 84 5.59 -5.60 16.40
N THR A 85 5.12 -6.22 17.46
CA THR A 85 5.97 -6.71 18.55
C THR A 85 6.71 -8.00 18.21
N ASP A 86 6.35 -8.68 17.11
CA ASP A 86 6.98 -9.93 16.69
C ASP A 86 7.89 -9.67 15.49
N PRO A 87 9.23 -9.81 15.64
CA PRO A 87 10.17 -9.59 14.54
C PRO A 87 9.90 -10.46 13.31
N VAL A 88 9.42 -11.68 13.49
CA VAL A 88 9.09 -12.57 12.38
C VAL A 88 7.92 -12.02 11.58
N GLN A 89 6.88 -11.55 12.27
CA GLN A 89 5.71 -10.98 11.59
C GLN A 89 6.05 -9.64 10.92
N ARG A 90 6.91 -8.81 11.52
CA ARG A 90 7.39 -7.59 10.84
C ARG A 90 8.13 -7.92 9.55
N CYS A 91 8.94 -8.96 9.56
CA CYS A 91 9.65 -9.42 8.37
C CYS A 91 8.66 -9.88 7.29
N GLN A 92 7.59 -10.57 7.68
CA GLN A 92 6.54 -11.00 6.76
C GLN A 92 5.79 -9.83 6.14
N ILE A 93 5.52 -8.78 6.91
CA ILE A 93 4.92 -7.55 6.39
C ILE A 93 5.85 -6.91 5.36
N ALA A 94 7.14 -6.81 5.67
CA ALA A 94 8.12 -6.23 4.75
C ALA A 94 8.17 -7.00 3.44
N GLU A 95 8.20 -8.32 3.50
CA GLU A 95 8.23 -9.17 2.31
C GLU A 95 6.94 -9.05 1.49
N ALA A 96 5.80 -9.13 2.14
CA ALA A 96 4.51 -8.98 1.47
C ALA A 96 4.36 -7.60 0.83
N SER A 97 4.78 -6.55 1.52
CA SER A 97 4.75 -5.18 0.98
C SER A 97 5.63 -5.02 -0.25
N ASN A 98 6.78 -5.68 -0.24
CA ASN A 98 7.68 -5.68 -1.40
C ASN A 98 7.04 -6.38 -2.61
N ILE A 99 6.42 -7.51 -2.39
CA ILE A 99 5.72 -8.27 -3.44
C ILE A 99 4.56 -7.44 -4.01
N TRP A 100 3.75 -6.85 -3.13
CA TRP A 100 2.65 -6.00 -3.55
C TRP A 100 3.11 -4.74 -4.27
N SER A 101 4.21 -4.12 -3.81
CA SER A 101 4.77 -2.93 -4.48
C SER A 101 5.11 -3.25 -5.94
N LYS A 102 5.78 -4.36 -6.17
CA LYS A 102 6.13 -4.80 -7.52
C LYS A 102 4.90 -5.09 -8.36
N ARG A 103 3.90 -5.74 -7.78
CA ARG A 103 2.65 -6.07 -8.48
C ARG A 103 1.89 -4.81 -8.88
N VAL A 104 1.78 -3.84 -7.98
CA VAL A 104 1.09 -2.57 -8.26
C VAL A 104 1.83 -1.80 -9.35
N LEU A 105 3.16 -1.81 -9.35
CA LEU A 105 3.93 -1.21 -10.45
C LEU A 105 3.63 -1.87 -11.80
N GLU A 106 3.50 -3.20 -11.82
CA GLU A 106 3.09 -3.91 -13.03
C GLU A 106 1.70 -3.47 -13.49
N LEU A 107 0.76 -3.34 -12.55
CA LEU A 107 -0.61 -2.91 -12.84
C LEU A 107 -0.66 -1.49 -13.40
N SER A 108 0.30 -0.64 -13.07
CA SER A 108 0.38 0.72 -13.59
C SER A 108 0.65 0.76 -15.10
N GLY A 109 1.29 -0.27 -15.63
CA GLY A 109 1.69 -0.34 -17.03
C GLY A 109 2.85 0.57 -17.41
N LEU A 110 3.37 1.38 -16.48
CA LEU A 110 4.43 2.35 -16.78
C LEU A 110 5.81 1.70 -16.91
N LEU A 111 5.99 0.46 -16.44
CA LEU A 111 7.24 -0.27 -16.57
C LEU A 111 7.34 -1.08 -17.87
N LYS A 112 6.28 -1.11 -18.66
CA LYS A 112 6.29 -1.79 -19.95
C LYS A 112 6.90 -0.89 -21.00
N SER A 113 7.92 -1.35 -21.62
CA SER A 113 8.54 -0.67 -22.76
C SER A 113 7.83 -1.00 -24.07
#